data_f8eb8be21e2073e3965ccd2868a1ea33
#
_entry.id   f8eb8be21e2073e3965ccd2868a1ea33
#
_cell.length_a   1.000
_cell.length_b   1.000
_cell.length_c   1.000
_cell.angle_alpha   90.00
_cell.angle_beta   90.00
_cell.angle_gamma   90.00
#
_symmetry.space_group_name_H-M   'P 1'
#
loop_
_entity.id
_entity.type
_entity.pdbx_description
1 polymer ?
#
loop_
_entity_poly.entity_id
_entity_poly.type
_entity_poly.pdbx_seq_one_letter_code
_entity_poly.pdbx_strand_id
1 'polypeptide(L)'
;MLTALAGGPRHGYGIVGEVAELSQGRVQLKIGSLYGVLDRLATEGLIEADREEAHEGRLRRYYRLTRDGRGALAEEAEVHAAAARAVRARLGLTGPAGAGAAG
;
A
#
# COMPACT_ATOMS: atom_id res chain seq x y z
N MET A 1 -2.81 -2.29 1.70
CA MET A 1 -2.42 -3.31 0.72
C MET A 1 -1.87 -2.71 -0.57
N LEU A 2 -2.61 -1.82 -1.21
CA LEU A 2 -2.13 -1.19 -2.44
C LEU A 2 -0.83 -0.40 -2.25
N THR A 3 -0.66 0.26 -1.11
CA THR A 3 0.55 1.01 -0.79
C THR A 3 1.81 0.15 -0.87
N ALA A 4 1.69 -1.12 -0.50
CA ALA A 4 2.82 -2.05 -0.56
C ALA A 4 3.33 -2.28 -1.98
N LEU A 5 2.50 -2.03 -2.99
CA LEU A 5 2.86 -2.19 -4.39
C LEU A 5 3.23 -0.86 -5.07
N ALA A 6 3.11 0.26 -4.36
CA ALA A 6 3.36 1.59 -4.95
C ALA A 6 4.81 1.76 -5.41
N GLY A 7 5.75 1.11 -4.74
CA GLY A 7 7.17 1.19 -5.08
C GLY A 7 7.62 0.26 -6.19
N GLY A 8 6.76 -0.63 -6.65
CA GLY A 8 7.07 -1.59 -7.70
C GLY A 8 6.47 -2.96 -7.44
N PRO A 9 6.66 -3.90 -8.37
CA PRO A 9 6.11 -5.25 -8.23
C PRO A 9 6.68 -5.99 -7.03
N ARG A 10 5.83 -6.81 -6.37
CA ARG A 10 6.23 -7.65 -5.24
C ARG A 10 5.52 -8.98 -5.29
N HIS A 11 6.16 -10.01 -4.76
CA HIS A 11 5.54 -11.31 -4.52
C HIS A 11 4.86 -11.33 -3.14
N GLY A 12 4.07 -12.39 -2.86
CA GLY A 12 3.28 -12.47 -1.65
C GLY A 12 4.03 -12.23 -0.34
N TYR A 13 5.18 -12.89 -0.16
CA TYR A 13 5.98 -12.69 1.06
C TYR A 13 6.55 -11.27 1.14
N GLY A 14 6.90 -10.69 0.00
CA GLY A 14 7.36 -9.31 -0.05
C GLY A 14 6.26 -8.32 0.34
N ILE A 15 5.02 -8.61 -0.05
CA ILE A 15 3.86 -7.79 0.35
C ILE A 15 3.65 -7.86 1.86
N VAL A 16 3.70 -9.06 2.43
CA VAL A 16 3.56 -9.25 3.88
C VAL A 16 4.62 -8.43 4.64
N GLY A 17 5.86 -8.52 4.20
CA GLY A 17 6.97 -7.78 4.81
C GLY A 17 6.80 -6.28 4.69
N GLU A 18 6.38 -5.80 3.53
CA GLU A 18 6.18 -4.37 3.30
C GLU A 18 5.03 -3.81 4.13
N VAL A 19 3.92 -4.52 4.23
CA VAL A 19 2.80 -4.11 5.06
C VAL A 19 3.20 -4.04 6.53
N ALA A 20 3.95 -5.02 7.01
CA ALA A 20 4.45 -5.02 8.37
C ALA A 20 5.33 -3.80 8.63
N GLU A 21 6.22 -3.48 7.69
CA GLU A 21 7.13 -2.34 7.82
C GLU A 21 6.40 -1.00 7.76
N LEU A 22 5.49 -0.84 6.80
CA LEU A 22 4.71 0.38 6.65
C LEU A 22 3.81 0.66 7.85
N SER A 23 3.33 -0.38 8.52
CA SER A 23 2.48 -0.26 9.70
C SER A 23 3.26 -0.30 11.00
N GLN A 24 4.59 -0.32 10.93
CA GLN A 24 5.47 -0.45 12.10
C GLN A 24 5.15 -1.70 12.94
N GLY A 25 4.87 -2.80 12.26
CA GLY A 25 4.57 -4.08 12.88
C GLY A 25 3.14 -4.24 13.38
N ARG A 26 2.30 -3.23 13.24
CA ARG A 26 0.91 -3.29 13.73
C ARG A 26 0.03 -4.20 12.88
N VAL A 27 0.30 -4.28 11.59
CA VAL A 27 -0.44 -5.13 10.68
C VAL A 27 0.45 -6.27 10.23
N GLN A 28 0.07 -7.50 10.58
CA GLN A 28 0.79 -8.69 10.19
C GLN A 28 -0.16 -9.60 9.42
N LEU A 29 0.03 -9.64 8.10
CA LEU A 29 -0.80 -10.45 7.23
C LEU A 29 -0.35 -11.89 7.25
N LYS A 30 -1.31 -12.81 7.24
CA LYS A 30 -1.03 -14.23 7.04
C LYS A 30 -1.04 -14.52 5.56
N ILE A 31 -0.05 -15.28 5.10
CA ILE A 31 0.10 -15.57 3.67
C ILE A 31 -1.14 -16.24 3.09
N GLY A 32 -1.79 -17.11 3.85
CA GLY A 32 -3.01 -17.79 3.38
C GLY A 32 -4.19 -16.84 3.16
N SER A 33 -4.31 -15.81 4.00
CA SER A 33 -5.37 -14.79 3.84
C SER A 33 -5.03 -13.79 2.74
N LEU A 34 -3.74 -13.57 2.51
CA LEU A 34 -3.26 -12.60 1.52
C LEU A 34 -3.75 -12.93 0.11
N TYR A 35 -3.68 -14.19 -0.30
CA TYR A 35 -4.06 -14.57 -1.66
C TYR A 35 -5.53 -14.30 -1.96
N GLY A 36 -6.42 -14.45 -0.96
CA GLY A 36 -7.82 -14.07 -1.13
C GLY A 36 -7.99 -12.58 -1.38
N VAL A 37 -7.23 -11.76 -0.68
CA VAL A 37 -7.25 -10.31 -0.87
C VAL A 37 -6.69 -9.94 -2.25
N LEU A 38 -5.60 -10.57 -2.66
CA LEU A 38 -4.99 -10.33 -3.97
C LEU A 38 -5.95 -10.71 -5.10
N ASP A 39 -6.64 -11.84 -4.98
CA ASP A 39 -7.63 -12.26 -5.97
C ASP A 39 -8.76 -11.25 -6.10
N ARG A 40 -9.23 -10.73 -4.98
CA ARG A 40 -10.28 -9.71 -4.98
C ARG A 40 -9.80 -8.42 -5.64
N LEU A 41 -8.62 -7.95 -5.30
CA LEU A 41 -8.06 -6.73 -5.90
C LEU A 41 -7.81 -6.90 -7.39
N ALA A 42 -7.39 -8.08 -7.82
CA ALA A 42 -7.21 -8.38 -9.23
C ALA A 42 -8.57 -8.38 -9.97
N THR A 43 -9.59 -8.97 -9.37
CA THR A 43 -10.95 -8.96 -9.93
C THR A 43 -11.49 -7.54 -10.06
N GLU A 44 -11.18 -6.69 -9.11
CA GLU A 44 -11.55 -5.27 -9.15
C GLU A 44 -10.70 -4.44 -10.12
N GLY A 45 -9.68 -5.04 -10.72
CA GLY A 45 -8.83 -4.35 -11.67
C GLY A 45 -7.80 -3.41 -11.07
N LEU A 46 -7.53 -3.53 -9.77
CA LEU A 46 -6.61 -2.63 -9.07
C LEU A 46 -5.17 -3.14 -9.09
N ILE A 47 -4.99 -4.44 -9.23
CA ILE A 47 -3.68 -5.07 -9.38
C ILE A 47 -3.74 -6.08 -10.51
N GLU A 48 -2.56 -6.47 -10.98
CA GLU A 48 -2.45 -7.53 -12.00
C GLU A 48 -1.16 -8.30 -11.79
N ALA A 49 -1.10 -9.50 -12.33
CA ALA A 49 0.11 -10.31 -12.30
C ALA A 49 1.18 -9.64 -13.17
N ASP A 50 2.38 -9.51 -12.63
CA ASP A 50 3.52 -8.94 -13.35
C ASP A 50 4.33 -10.04 -14.02
N ARG A 51 4.87 -10.95 -13.21
CA ARG A 51 5.68 -12.06 -13.70
C ARG A 51 5.72 -13.18 -12.69
N GLU A 52 6.24 -14.32 -13.12
CA GLU A 52 6.58 -15.41 -12.23
C GLU A 52 8.09 -15.66 -12.29
N GLU A 53 8.69 -15.90 -11.14
CA GLU A 53 10.10 -16.24 -11.06
C GLU A 53 10.31 -17.47 -10.20
N ALA A 54 11.22 -18.33 -10.63
CA ALA A 54 11.64 -19.47 -9.81
C ALA A 54 12.58 -18.98 -8.72
N HIS A 55 12.31 -19.39 -7.48
CA HIS A 55 13.15 -19.10 -6.34
C HIS A 55 13.21 -20.33 -5.45
N GLU A 56 14.39 -20.89 -5.28
CA GLU A 56 14.60 -22.08 -4.46
C GLU A 56 13.65 -23.24 -4.80
N GLY A 57 13.44 -23.47 -6.10
CA GLY A 57 12.58 -24.52 -6.59
C GLY A 57 11.09 -24.24 -6.53
N ARG A 58 10.69 -23.04 -6.16
CA ARG A 58 9.29 -22.64 -6.11
C ARG A 58 9.06 -21.46 -7.04
N LEU A 59 7.87 -21.41 -7.65
CA LEU A 59 7.45 -20.28 -8.45
C LEU A 59 6.90 -19.20 -7.52
N ARG A 60 7.41 -17.99 -7.70
CA ARG A 60 6.89 -16.78 -7.05
C ARG A 60 6.16 -15.94 -8.07
N ARG A 61 4.90 -15.64 -7.78
CA ARG A 61 4.10 -14.75 -8.62
C ARG A 61 4.21 -13.34 -8.05
N TYR A 62 4.61 -12.42 -8.92
CA TYR A 62 4.70 -11.01 -8.60
C TYR A 62 3.44 -10.28 -9.06
N TYR A 63 3.00 -9.33 -8.27
CA TYR A 63 1.84 -8.48 -8.54
C TYR A 63 2.29 -7.03 -8.64
N ARG A 64 1.57 -6.25 -9.44
CA ARG A 64 1.81 -4.82 -9.58
C ARG A 64 0.49 -4.07 -9.57
N LEU A 65 0.54 -2.78 -9.27
CA LEU A 65 -0.62 -1.91 -9.42
C LEU A 65 -0.93 -1.74 -10.91
N THR A 66 -2.23 -1.75 -11.23
CA THR A 66 -2.70 -1.31 -12.52
C THR A 66 -2.77 0.22 -12.52
N ARG A 67 -3.07 0.81 -13.68
CA ARG A 67 -3.34 2.25 -13.76
C ARG A 67 -4.50 2.64 -12.83
N ASP A 68 -5.57 1.85 -12.83
CA ASP A 68 -6.71 2.08 -11.95
C ASP A 68 -6.34 1.93 -10.48
N GLY A 69 -5.48 0.97 -10.16
CA GLY A 69 -4.97 0.80 -8.80
C GLY A 69 -4.17 2.00 -8.32
N ARG A 70 -3.34 2.56 -9.19
CA ARG A 70 -2.59 3.78 -8.87
C ARG A 70 -3.51 4.96 -8.64
N GLY A 71 -4.54 5.10 -9.48
CA GLY A 71 -5.54 6.16 -9.33
C GLY A 71 -6.31 6.04 -8.03
N ALA A 72 -6.77 4.84 -7.69
CA ALA A 72 -7.48 4.58 -6.45
C ALA A 72 -6.62 4.90 -5.22
N LEU A 73 -5.34 4.51 -5.25
CA LEU A 73 -4.42 4.80 -4.16
C LEU A 73 -4.16 6.29 -4.02
N ALA A 74 -4.00 7.00 -5.15
CA ALA A 74 -3.80 8.44 -5.14
C ALA A 74 -5.01 9.17 -4.56
N GLU A 75 -6.23 8.76 -4.92
CA GLU A 75 -7.47 9.33 -4.35
C GLU A 75 -7.53 9.10 -2.84
N GLU A 76 -7.22 7.90 -2.39
CA GLU A 76 -7.20 7.58 -0.97
C GLU A 76 -6.17 8.43 -0.22
N ALA A 77 -5.00 8.62 -0.78
CA ALA A 77 -3.97 9.47 -0.20
C ALA A 77 -4.45 10.92 -0.05
N GLU A 78 -5.19 11.43 -1.03
CA GLU A 78 -5.77 12.79 -0.96
C GLU A 78 -6.81 12.90 0.15
N VAL A 79 -7.65 11.90 0.32
CA VAL A 79 -8.64 11.86 1.40
C VAL A 79 -7.95 11.86 2.76
N HIS A 80 -6.92 11.05 2.94
CA HIS A 80 -6.16 11.01 4.19
C HIS A 80 -5.43 12.33 4.46
N ALA A 81 -4.86 12.93 3.43
CA ALA A 81 -4.18 14.22 3.58
C ALA A 81 -5.15 15.32 3.99
N ALA A 82 -6.35 15.36 3.40
CA ALA A 82 -7.38 16.33 3.77
C ALA A 82 -7.85 16.14 5.21
N ALA A 83 -8.05 14.90 5.63
CA ALA A 83 -8.43 14.57 7.01
C ALA A 83 -7.35 15.01 7.99
N ALA A 84 -6.09 14.75 7.66
CA ALA A 84 -4.97 15.17 8.50
C ALA A 84 -4.89 16.69 8.63
N ARG A 85 -5.09 17.41 7.53
CA ARG A 85 -5.12 18.88 7.56
C ARG A 85 -6.24 19.40 8.46
N ALA A 86 -7.42 18.80 8.39
CA ALA A 86 -8.56 19.21 9.21
C ALA A 86 -8.27 19.02 10.70
N VAL A 87 -7.68 17.89 11.08
CA VAL A 87 -7.32 17.61 12.46
C VAL A 87 -6.26 18.60 12.95
N ARG A 88 -5.22 18.82 12.15
CA ARG A 88 -4.16 19.77 12.52
C ARG A 88 -4.69 21.19 12.70
N ALA A 89 -5.59 21.62 11.83
CA ALA A 89 -6.22 22.95 11.95
C ALA A 89 -7.01 23.09 13.25
N ARG A 90 -7.78 22.06 13.60
CA ARG A 90 -8.60 22.08 14.83
C ARG A 90 -7.76 22.04 16.09
N LEU A 91 -6.58 21.45 16.03
CA LEU A 91 -5.65 21.41 17.15
C LEU A 91 -4.74 22.64 17.23
N GLY A 92 -4.89 23.57 16.29
CA GLY A 92 -4.02 24.75 16.22
C GLY A 92 -2.64 24.46 15.65
N LEU A 93 -2.46 23.30 15.00
CA LEU A 93 -1.21 22.96 14.35
C LEU A 93 -1.27 23.39 12.89
N THR A 94 -0.89 24.60 12.59
CA THR A 94 -0.98 25.17 11.25
C THR A 94 0.28 24.90 10.45
N GLY A 95 0.10 24.87 9.14
CA GLY A 95 1.18 24.63 8.20
C GLY A 95 1.45 23.15 7.96
N PRO A 96 2.19 22.82 6.89
CA PRO A 96 2.56 21.44 6.59
C PRO A 96 3.50 20.89 7.65
N ALA A 97 3.49 19.56 7.80
CA ALA A 97 4.42 18.90 8.68
C ALA A 97 5.87 19.27 8.30
N GLY A 98 6.65 19.61 9.29
CA GLY A 98 8.00 20.10 9.05
C GLY A 98 8.08 21.61 8.91
N ALA A 99 7.18 22.24 8.18
CA ALA A 99 7.12 23.71 8.10
C ALA A 99 6.52 24.32 9.36
N GLY A 100 5.68 23.57 10.05
CA GLY A 100 5.13 24.03 11.32
C GLY A 100 6.18 24.35 12.37
N ALA A 101 7.35 23.76 12.24
CA ALA A 101 8.47 24.05 13.14
C ALA A 101 8.92 25.52 13.05
N ALA A 102 8.63 26.16 11.95
CA ALA A 102 8.97 27.56 11.76
C ALA A 102 7.99 28.51 12.44
N GLY A 103 6.85 27.99 12.79
CA GLY A 103 5.81 28.77 13.43
C GLY A 103 6.06 29.05 14.88
#